data_acf2c0fe96af4e3b0bf200decf8f43a0
#
_entry.id   acf2c0fe96af4e3b0bf200decf8f43a0
#
_cell.length_a   1.000
_cell.length_b   1.000
_cell.length_c   1.000
_cell.angle_alpha   90.00
_cell.angle_beta   90.00
_cell.angle_gamma   90.00
#
_symmetry.space_group_name_H-M   'P 1'
#
loop_
_entity.id
_entity.type
_entity.pdbx_description
1 polymer ?
#
loop_
_entity_poly.entity_id
_entity_poly.type
_entity_poly.pdbx_seq_one_letter_code
_entity_poly.pdbx_strand_id
1 'polypeptide(L)'
;MQSKERKLGRIFQLVFDEGEDFFGELDRFVKEKNIRAGTVFVFGAMHTVDMISGFRSLAGYDVDRRHFEDKRELLGLGSISWPETPPPALGDVSWDEPQPFVHIHMALSGGAGKNEEVLVGHLSGGKVQKPFVEIYELL
;
A
#
# COMPACT_ATOMS: atom_id res chain seq x y z
N MET A 1 25.20 -7.71 0.75
CA MET A 1 24.08 -7.39 1.67
C MET A 1 24.46 -6.18 2.50
N GLN A 2 23.53 -5.27 2.68
CA GLN A 2 23.70 -4.10 3.56
C GLN A 2 22.71 -4.23 4.71
N SER A 3 23.07 -3.71 5.87
CA SER A 3 22.21 -3.73 7.05
C SER A 3 22.18 -2.35 7.71
N LYS A 4 21.05 -2.05 8.35
CA LYS A 4 20.87 -0.83 9.13
C LYS A 4 20.08 -1.17 10.39
N GLU A 5 20.65 -0.85 11.55
CA GLU A 5 19.94 -0.98 12.81
C GLU A 5 18.98 0.21 12.97
N ARG A 6 17.76 -0.06 13.39
CA ARG A 6 16.72 0.96 13.59
C ARG A 6 16.16 0.85 15.00
N LYS A 7 15.57 1.94 15.47
CA LYS A 7 14.83 1.97 16.74
C LYS A 7 13.36 2.19 16.46
N LEU A 8 12.49 1.63 17.31
CA LEU A 8 11.07 1.87 17.26
C LEU A 8 10.77 3.29 17.73
N GLY A 9 10.05 4.05 16.92
CA GLY A 9 9.56 5.36 17.25
C GLY A 9 8.10 5.32 17.73
N ARG A 10 7.26 6.18 17.13
CA ARG A 10 5.83 6.24 17.45
C ARG A 10 5.08 5.09 16.80
N ILE A 11 4.00 4.66 17.45
CA ILE A 11 3.08 3.66 16.92
C ILE A 11 1.73 4.32 16.72
N PHE A 12 1.14 4.12 15.53
CA PHE A 12 -0.18 4.66 15.19
C PHE A 12 -1.12 3.55 14.80
N GLN A 13 -2.36 3.62 15.30
CA GLN A 13 -3.46 2.79 14.84
C GLN A 13 -4.43 3.69 14.08
N LEU A 14 -4.74 3.34 12.84
CA LEU A 14 -5.59 4.13 11.97
C LEU A 14 -6.87 3.37 11.65
N VAL A 15 -8.00 4.06 11.75
CA VAL A 15 -9.30 3.55 11.34
C VAL A 15 -9.85 4.52 10.30
N PHE A 16 -10.19 4.00 9.14
CA PHE A 16 -10.74 4.80 8.05
C PHE A 16 -12.24 4.94 8.17
N ASP A 17 -12.77 6.03 7.64
CA ASP A 17 -14.19 6.16 7.36
C ASP A 17 -14.49 5.47 6.02
N GLU A 18 -15.66 4.85 5.94
CA GLU A 18 -16.07 4.13 4.75
C GLU A 18 -16.08 5.01 3.50
N GLY A 19 -15.50 4.52 2.42
CA GLY A 19 -15.44 5.22 1.14
C GLY A 19 -14.24 6.12 0.96
N GLU A 20 -13.39 6.32 1.98
CA GLU A 20 -12.19 7.12 1.84
C GLU A 20 -11.19 6.48 0.87
N ASP A 21 -10.38 7.33 0.22
CA ASP A 21 -9.29 6.88 -0.63
C ASP A 21 -8.12 6.41 0.22
N PHE A 22 -7.75 5.14 0.09
CA PHE A 22 -6.77 4.50 0.98
C PHE A 22 -5.42 5.24 1.01
N PHE A 23 -4.77 5.38 -0.14
CA PHE A 23 -3.45 6.02 -0.18
C PHE A 23 -3.52 7.53 -0.02
N GLY A 24 -4.60 8.17 -0.47
CA GLY A 24 -4.79 9.59 -0.24
C GLY A 24 -4.78 9.94 1.25
N GLU A 25 -5.49 9.16 2.06
CA GLU A 25 -5.51 9.35 3.51
C GLU A 25 -4.19 8.98 4.18
N LEU A 26 -3.55 7.87 3.76
CA LEU A 26 -2.25 7.47 4.31
C LEU A 26 -1.15 8.48 3.99
N ASP A 27 -1.07 8.94 2.75
CA ASP A 27 -0.06 9.91 2.34
C ASP A 27 -0.22 11.22 3.10
N ARG A 28 -1.45 11.69 3.26
CA ARG A 28 -1.76 12.88 4.05
C ARG A 28 -1.30 12.70 5.51
N PHE A 29 -1.64 11.58 6.13
CA PHE A 29 -1.26 11.27 7.51
C PHE A 29 0.26 11.20 7.68
N VAL A 30 0.95 10.51 6.79
CA VAL A 30 2.42 10.36 6.82
C VAL A 30 3.10 11.71 6.72
N LYS A 31 2.59 12.60 5.86
CA LYS A 31 3.09 13.98 5.73
C LYS A 31 2.84 14.79 6.99
N GLU A 32 1.62 14.79 7.50
CA GLU A 32 1.26 15.56 8.71
C GLU A 32 2.09 15.15 9.93
N LYS A 33 2.33 13.86 10.09
CA LYS A 33 3.12 13.32 11.21
C LYS A 33 4.62 13.29 10.92
N ASN A 34 5.03 13.62 9.72
CA ASN A 34 6.42 13.57 9.28
C ASN A 34 7.08 12.21 9.57
N ILE A 35 6.41 11.13 9.19
CA ILE A 35 6.93 9.78 9.35
C ILE A 35 7.89 9.50 8.20
N ARG A 36 9.19 9.44 8.46
CA ARG A 36 10.21 9.32 7.41
C ARG A 36 10.53 7.88 7.04
N ALA A 37 10.31 6.95 7.94
CA ALA A 37 10.48 5.52 7.72
C ALA A 37 9.54 4.75 8.65
N GLY A 38 9.06 3.61 8.19
CA GLY A 38 8.15 2.82 9.01
C GLY A 38 7.80 1.49 8.37
N THR A 39 7.16 0.65 9.19
CA THR A 39 6.50 -0.57 8.76
C THR A 39 5.00 -0.39 8.87
N VAL A 40 4.26 -0.87 7.88
CA VAL A 40 2.81 -0.76 7.81
C VAL A 40 2.20 -2.15 7.79
N PHE A 41 1.20 -2.36 8.64
CA PHE A 41 0.35 -3.55 8.61
C PHE A 41 -1.07 -3.13 8.28
N VAL A 42 -1.74 -3.88 7.42
CA VAL A 42 -3.12 -3.61 7.04
C VAL A 42 -3.90 -4.91 6.93
N PHE A 43 -5.12 -4.91 7.44
CA PHE A 43 -6.09 -5.97 7.19
C PHE A 43 -7.50 -5.42 7.20
N GLY A 44 -8.38 -6.09 6.49
CA GLY A 44 -9.79 -5.72 6.44
C GLY A 44 -10.34 -5.69 5.03
N ALA A 45 -11.45 -4.99 4.84
CA ALA A 45 -12.18 -5.01 3.58
C ALA A 45 -12.06 -3.69 2.81
N MET A 46 -12.01 -3.84 1.48
CA MET A 46 -12.00 -2.75 0.51
C MET A 46 -13.23 -2.85 -0.38
N HIS A 47 -13.79 -1.70 -0.76
CA HIS A 47 -14.85 -1.65 -1.77
C HIS A 47 -14.30 -1.78 -3.18
N THR A 48 -13.17 -1.14 -3.45
CA THR A 48 -12.46 -1.24 -4.71
C THR A 48 -10.99 -1.48 -4.46
N VAL A 49 -10.32 -2.15 -5.39
CA VAL A 49 -8.88 -2.41 -5.28
C VAL A 49 -8.22 -2.23 -6.64
N ASP A 50 -7.15 -1.46 -6.65
CA ASP A 50 -6.18 -1.41 -7.75
C ASP A 50 -4.90 -2.11 -7.30
N MET A 51 -4.38 -2.99 -8.14
CA MET A 51 -3.19 -3.76 -7.81
C MET A 51 -2.31 -4.04 -9.00
N ILE A 52 -1.06 -4.36 -8.72
CA ILE A 52 -0.14 -5.00 -9.66
C ILE A 52 0.00 -6.45 -9.22
N SER A 53 -0.49 -7.39 -10.03
CA SER A 53 -0.53 -8.80 -9.67
C SER A 53 0.71 -9.59 -10.10
N GLY A 54 1.68 -8.93 -10.71
CA GLY A 54 2.96 -9.53 -11.10
C GLY A 54 3.55 -8.94 -12.37
N PHE A 55 4.62 -9.55 -12.83
CA PHE A 55 5.32 -9.16 -14.05
C PHE A 55 4.80 -9.95 -15.24
N ARG A 56 4.64 -9.27 -16.38
CA ARG A 56 4.20 -9.87 -17.64
C ARG A 56 5.38 -10.37 -18.46
N SER A 57 6.56 -9.78 -18.25
CA SER A 57 7.77 -10.16 -18.94
C SER A 57 9.01 -9.92 -18.06
N LEU A 58 10.17 -10.36 -18.52
CA LEU A 58 11.45 -10.11 -17.83
C LEU A 58 12.10 -8.79 -18.25
N ALA A 59 11.50 -8.08 -19.20
CA ALA A 59 12.07 -6.86 -19.76
C ALA A 59 11.49 -5.62 -19.07
N GLY A 60 12.34 -4.82 -18.43
CA GLY A 60 11.95 -3.57 -17.82
C GLY A 60 10.87 -3.71 -16.73
N TYR A 61 10.03 -2.70 -16.60
CA TYR A 61 8.91 -2.71 -15.66
C TYR A 61 7.60 -2.95 -16.41
N ASP A 62 7.41 -4.20 -16.84
CA ASP A 62 6.22 -4.66 -17.56
C ASP A 62 5.34 -5.46 -16.59
N VAL A 63 4.24 -4.86 -16.14
CA VAL A 63 3.44 -5.39 -15.03
C VAL A 63 1.97 -5.55 -15.42
N ASP A 64 1.32 -6.48 -14.73
CA ASP A 64 -0.11 -6.76 -14.89
C ASP A 64 -0.91 -5.93 -13.87
N ARG A 65 -1.52 -4.84 -14.35
CA ARG A 65 -2.36 -3.95 -13.54
C ARG A 65 -3.80 -4.42 -13.60
N ARG A 66 -4.41 -4.56 -12.42
CA ARG A 66 -5.80 -5.01 -12.28
C ARG A 66 -6.61 -4.05 -11.43
N HIS A 67 -7.90 -4.00 -11.74
CA HIS A 67 -8.89 -3.20 -11.01
C HIS A 67 -10.10 -4.08 -10.67
N PHE A 68 -10.54 -4.00 -9.40
CA PHE A 68 -11.71 -4.73 -8.91
C PHE A 68 -12.67 -3.76 -8.22
N GLU A 69 -13.94 -3.88 -8.52
CA GLU A 69 -15.02 -3.09 -7.90
C GLU A 69 -15.94 -3.93 -7.01
N ASP A 70 -15.63 -5.18 -6.82
CA ASP A 70 -16.30 -6.04 -5.88
C ASP A 70 -15.59 -6.02 -4.53
N LYS A 71 -16.39 -6.15 -3.47
CA LYS A 71 -15.87 -6.11 -2.10
C LYS A 71 -14.92 -7.28 -1.84
N ARG A 72 -13.71 -6.96 -1.39
CA ARG A 72 -12.67 -7.96 -1.13
C ARG A 72 -11.97 -7.69 0.20
N GLU A 73 -11.51 -8.75 0.83
CA GLU A 73 -10.65 -8.65 2.01
C GLU A 73 -9.19 -8.72 1.62
N LEU A 74 -8.35 -8.03 2.40
CA LEU A 74 -6.91 -8.07 2.22
C LEU A 74 -6.17 -8.22 3.55
N LEU A 75 -4.98 -8.78 3.44
CA LEU A 75 -3.98 -8.81 4.50
C LEU A 75 -2.67 -8.38 3.87
N GLY A 76 -2.07 -7.31 4.37
CA GLY A 76 -0.88 -6.76 3.77
C GLY A 76 0.12 -6.23 4.77
N LEU A 77 1.32 -6.04 4.26
CA LEU A 77 2.37 -5.38 5.01
C LEU A 77 3.25 -4.57 4.05
N GLY A 78 3.90 -3.55 4.58
CA GLY A 78 4.70 -2.70 3.74
C GLY A 78 5.63 -1.79 4.52
N SER A 79 6.10 -0.79 3.82
CA SER A 79 7.08 0.16 4.34
C SER A 79 6.74 1.59 3.94
N ILE A 80 7.24 2.52 4.73
CA ILE A 80 7.19 3.95 4.43
C ILE A 80 8.61 4.41 4.14
N SER A 81 8.78 5.10 3.03
CA SER A 81 10.03 5.75 2.63
C SER A 81 9.71 7.08 1.95
N TRP A 82 10.75 7.88 1.70
CA TRP A 82 10.63 9.16 0.98
C TRP A 82 11.65 9.18 -0.15
N PRO A 83 11.37 8.45 -1.26
CA PRO A 83 12.30 8.44 -2.38
C PRO A 83 12.38 9.81 -3.07
N GLU A 84 13.54 10.13 -3.63
CA GLU A 84 13.75 11.40 -4.36
C GLU A 84 12.96 11.45 -5.66
N THR A 85 12.79 10.29 -6.30
CA THR A 85 12.06 10.15 -7.56
C THR A 85 10.95 9.12 -7.41
N PRO A 86 9.84 9.27 -8.18
CA PRO A 86 8.73 8.33 -8.06
C PRO A 86 9.12 6.91 -8.44
N PRO A 87 8.77 5.92 -7.60
CA PRO A 87 8.95 4.51 -7.97
C PRO A 87 8.13 4.15 -9.22
N PRO A 88 8.61 3.18 -10.04
CA PRO A 88 7.89 2.77 -11.24
C PRO A 88 6.46 2.28 -11.00
N ALA A 89 6.18 1.73 -9.83
CA ALA A 89 4.86 1.25 -9.45
C ALA A 89 3.79 2.35 -9.48
N LEU A 90 4.16 3.62 -9.30
CA LEU A 90 3.24 4.76 -9.33
C LEU A 90 2.82 5.16 -10.74
N GLY A 91 3.46 4.59 -11.78
CA GLY A 91 3.18 4.95 -13.16
C GLY A 91 3.80 6.28 -13.55
N ASP A 92 3.10 7.01 -14.44
CA ASP A 92 3.56 8.27 -15.00
C ASP A 92 3.27 9.44 -14.04
N VAL A 93 4.14 9.62 -13.05
CA VAL A 93 4.10 10.77 -12.13
C VAL A 93 5.47 11.42 -12.06
N SER A 94 5.51 12.70 -11.72
CA SER A 94 6.77 13.44 -11.50
C SER A 94 6.71 14.17 -10.17
N TRP A 95 7.87 14.26 -9.50
CA TRP A 95 8.03 14.96 -8.23
C TRP A 95 9.10 16.03 -8.34
N ASP A 96 8.84 17.20 -7.76
CA ASP A 96 9.84 18.27 -7.63
C ASP A 96 10.70 18.09 -6.39
N GLU A 97 10.20 17.33 -5.40
CA GLU A 97 10.87 17.06 -4.14
C GLU A 97 10.48 15.66 -3.66
N PRO A 98 11.22 15.06 -2.72
CA PRO A 98 10.85 13.76 -2.15
C PRO A 98 9.43 13.76 -1.59
N GLN A 99 8.68 12.72 -1.90
CA GLN A 99 7.33 12.49 -1.42
C GLN A 99 7.25 11.16 -0.68
N PRO A 100 6.31 10.99 0.26
CA PRO A 100 6.14 9.69 0.91
C PRO A 100 5.70 8.64 -0.10
N PHE A 101 6.29 7.47 0.04
CA PHE A 101 5.87 6.26 -0.67
C PHE A 101 5.49 5.21 0.37
N VAL A 102 4.20 4.97 0.51
CA VAL A 102 3.67 3.89 1.33
C VAL A 102 3.55 2.66 0.42
N HIS A 103 4.49 1.75 0.57
CA HIS A 103 4.65 0.59 -0.30
C HIS A 103 4.07 -0.65 0.39
N ILE A 104 2.95 -1.16 -0.09
CA ILE A 104 2.25 -2.29 0.52
C ILE A 104 2.12 -3.43 -0.49
N HIS A 105 2.55 -4.62 -0.09
CA HIS A 105 2.21 -5.87 -0.75
C HIS A 105 1.16 -6.61 0.08
N MET A 106 0.28 -7.33 -0.59
CA MET A 106 -0.88 -7.92 0.06
C MET A 106 -1.30 -9.24 -0.55
N ALA A 107 -2.01 -10.03 0.25
CA ALA A 107 -2.86 -11.10 -0.22
C ALA A 107 -4.30 -10.56 -0.28
N LEU A 108 -4.96 -10.76 -1.41
CA LEU A 108 -6.31 -10.27 -1.68
C LEU A 108 -7.23 -11.46 -1.96
N SER A 109 -8.37 -11.51 -1.27
CA SER A 109 -9.37 -12.57 -1.52
C SER A 109 -9.97 -12.46 -2.90
N GLY A 110 -10.50 -13.54 -3.42
CA GLY A 110 -11.32 -13.57 -4.62
C GLY A 110 -12.60 -12.77 -4.45
N GLY A 111 -13.27 -12.48 -5.55
CA GLY A 111 -14.57 -11.84 -5.54
C GLY A 111 -15.66 -12.76 -5.01
N ALA A 112 -16.88 -12.24 -4.90
CA ALA A 112 -18.01 -12.98 -4.38
C ALA A 112 -18.21 -14.31 -5.11
N GLY A 113 -18.28 -15.39 -4.35
CA GLY A 113 -18.39 -16.75 -4.87
C GLY A 113 -17.08 -17.39 -5.32
N LYS A 114 -15.94 -16.73 -5.11
CA LYS A 114 -14.60 -17.21 -5.49
C LYS A 114 -13.62 -17.14 -4.31
N ASN A 115 -14.07 -17.53 -3.13
CA ASN A 115 -13.32 -17.37 -1.89
C ASN A 115 -12.07 -18.25 -1.79
N GLU A 116 -11.96 -19.28 -2.61
CA GLU A 116 -10.77 -20.12 -2.70
C GLU A 116 -9.63 -19.49 -3.54
N GLU A 117 -9.92 -18.42 -4.28
CA GLU A 117 -8.91 -17.71 -5.04
C GLU A 117 -8.22 -16.67 -4.18
N VAL A 118 -6.90 -16.59 -4.27
CA VAL A 118 -6.09 -15.57 -3.60
C VAL A 118 -5.14 -14.96 -4.60
N LEU A 119 -5.16 -13.63 -4.69
CA LEU A 119 -4.20 -12.87 -5.48
C LEU A 119 -3.18 -12.24 -4.54
N VAL A 120 -1.92 -12.23 -4.95
CA VAL A 120 -0.85 -11.59 -4.20
C VAL A 120 -0.19 -10.54 -5.10
N GLY A 121 0.10 -9.37 -4.54
CA GLY A 121 0.79 -8.35 -5.31
C GLY A 121 0.87 -7.01 -4.60
N HIS A 122 1.21 -6.01 -5.40
CA HIS A 122 1.37 -4.64 -4.95
C HIS A 122 0.02 -3.93 -4.93
N LEU A 123 -0.35 -3.36 -3.79
CA LEU A 123 -1.55 -2.55 -3.66
C LEU A 123 -1.28 -1.15 -4.22
N SER A 124 -2.03 -0.76 -5.24
CA SER A 124 -1.85 0.53 -5.92
C SER A 124 -2.89 1.57 -5.53
N GLY A 125 -4.07 1.16 -5.05
CA GLY A 125 -5.14 2.09 -4.71
C GLY A 125 -6.42 1.38 -4.32
N GLY A 126 -7.42 2.16 -4.00
CA GLY A 126 -8.77 1.67 -3.74
C GLY A 126 -9.53 2.51 -2.73
N LYS A 127 -10.83 2.26 -2.70
CA LYS A 127 -11.75 2.83 -1.71
C LYS A 127 -11.97 1.83 -0.60
N VAL A 128 -11.89 2.32 0.63
CA VAL A 128 -11.97 1.46 1.81
C VAL A 128 -13.41 1.16 2.20
N GLN A 129 -13.63 -0.05 2.71
CA GLN A 129 -14.80 -0.31 3.53
C GLN A 129 -14.45 0.03 4.99
N LYS A 130 -13.60 -0.78 5.60
CA LYS A 130 -13.17 -0.54 6.99
C LYS A 130 -11.89 -1.32 7.31
N PRO A 131 -10.77 -1.02 6.65
CA PRO A 131 -9.52 -1.67 6.99
C PRO A 131 -8.95 -1.11 8.28
N PHE A 132 -8.17 -1.93 8.96
CA PHE A 132 -7.34 -1.53 10.09
C PHE A 132 -5.91 -1.37 9.63
N VAL A 133 -5.27 -0.26 10.01
CA VAL A 133 -3.88 0.01 9.66
C VAL A 133 -3.10 0.31 10.93
N GLU A 134 -1.95 -0.33 11.07
CA GLU A 134 -0.98 0.04 12.09
C GLU A 134 0.32 0.48 11.44
N ILE A 135 0.88 1.58 11.94
CA ILE A 135 2.16 2.12 11.49
C ILE A 135 3.13 2.09 12.66
N TYR A 136 4.28 1.48 12.43
CA TYR A 136 5.41 1.45 13.37
C TYR A 136 6.51 2.31 12.78
N GLU A 137 6.69 3.51 13.34
CA GLU A 137 7.74 4.43 12.90
C GLU A 137 9.11 3.87 13.27
N LEU A 138 10.04 3.91 12.32
CA LEU A 138 11.41 3.47 12.48
C LEU A 138 12.35 4.67 12.50
N LEU A 139 13.20 4.74 13.54
CA LEU A 139 14.16 5.81 13.75
C LEU A 139 15.60 5.38 13.46
#